data_2282909ba7a20eaac0ecd479b5377840
#
_entry.id   2282909ba7a20eaac0ecd479b5377840
#
_cell.length_a   1.000
_cell.length_b   1.000
_cell.length_c   1.000
_cell.angle_alpha   90.00
_cell.angle_beta   90.00
_cell.angle_gamma   90.00
#
_symmetry.space_group_name_H-M   'P 1'
#
loop_
_entity.id
_entity.type
_entity.pdbx_description
1 polymer ?
#
loop_
_entity_poly.entity_id
_entity_poly.type
_entity_poly.pdbx_seq_one_letter_code
_entity_poly.pdbx_strand_id
1 'polypeptide(L)'
;KMLVQQNDITAIFNRFIAAISPYLQQWADKGKDSVWVRNQSIEKRIDRELVKLQSDLLANITQFQMDAWKRSELKNDDFISRYIEGLAINTAIKEGLFAHNAKAMLQLKKGMDIRGNALSDRVWNIAELAKEQLEYYLASGVSVGRNAGQIGRDVRQLLKEPDKRFRRVRDANGKLILSQPMKNYHPGQGVYRSASMNALRLSSTITNMAYRAADYERWNSQDFVLGIEIRRSDSNRGPCALCD
;
A
#
# COMPACT_ATOMS: atom_id res chain seq x y z
N LYS A 1 -9.11 6.15 -12.18
CA LYS A 1 -8.36 6.76 -11.05
C LYS A 1 -7.71 5.72 -10.12
N MET A 2 -8.37 4.59 -9.84
CA MET A 2 -7.72 3.44 -9.17
C MET A 2 -6.46 2.98 -9.90
N LEU A 3 -6.48 2.92 -11.24
CA LEU A 3 -5.31 2.55 -12.04
C LEU A 3 -4.13 3.53 -11.86
N VAL A 4 -4.39 4.84 -11.73
CA VAL A 4 -3.33 5.83 -11.48
C VAL A 4 -2.66 5.57 -10.14
N GLN A 5 -3.45 5.38 -9.08
CA GLN A 5 -2.94 5.07 -7.74
C GLN A 5 -2.11 3.78 -7.71
N GLN A 6 -2.56 2.74 -8.41
CA GLN A 6 -1.81 1.48 -8.54
C GLN A 6 -0.49 1.69 -9.27
N ASN A 7 -0.50 2.49 -10.34
CA ASN A 7 0.70 2.81 -11.11
C ASN A 7 1.71 3.61 -10.27
N ASP A 8 1.24 4.57 -9.48
CA ASP A 8 2.11 5.38 -8.62
C ASP A 8 2.78 4.54 -7.53
N ILE A 9 2.02 3.69 -6.83
CA ILE A 9 2.58 2.74 -5.85
C ILE A 9 3.59 1.80 -6.53
N THR A 10 3.26 1.30 -7.70
CA THR A 10 4.17 0.44 -8.47
C THR A 10 5.45 1.19 -8.87
N ALA A 11 5.33 2.45 -9.28
CA ALA A 11 6.47 3.30 -9.62
C ALA A 11 7.37 3.57 -8.39
N ILE A 12 6.78 3.79 -7.21
CA ILE A 12 7.52 3.95 -5.95
C ILE A 12 8.38 2.70 -5.67
N PHE A 13 7.79 1.50 -5.74
CA PHE A 13 8.55 0.26 -5.55
C PHE A 13 9.60 0.03 -6.64
N ASN A 14 9.33 0.40 -7.88
CA ASN A 14 10.32 0.28 -8.96
C ASN A 14 11.52 1.21 -8.72
N ARG A 15 11.28 2.45 -8.27
CA ARG A 15 12.37 3.38 -7.90
C ARG A 15 13.20 2.84 -6.73
N PHE A 16 12.55 2.33 -5.70
CA PHE A 16 13.24 1.69 -4.57
C PHE A 16 14.14 0.54 -5.05
N ILE A 17 13.61 -0.39 -5.85
CA ILE A 17 14.38 -1.52 -6.37
C ILE A 17 15.56 -1.04 -7.23
N ALA A 18 15.36 -0.04 -8.07
CA ALA A 18 16.41 0.53 -8.90
C ALA A 18 17.52 1.16 -8.03
N ALA A 19 17.15 1.87 -6.96
CA ALA A 19 18.08 2.50 -6.05
C ALA A 19 18.93 1.50 -5.25
N ILE A 20 18.36 0.37 -4.81
CA ILE A 20 19.10 -0.64 -4.05
C ILE A 20 19.91 -1.60 -4.92
N SER A 21 19.55 -1.78 -6.19
CA SER A 21 20.20 -2.73 -7.09
C SER A 21 21.71 -2.59 -7.20
N PRO A 22 22.32 -1.38 -7.32
CA PRO A 22 23.77 -1.20 -7.34
C PRO A 22 24.45 -1.67 -6.05
N TYR A 23 23.80 -1.48 -4.91
CA TYR A 23 24.35 -1.91 -3.61
C TYR A 23 24.32 -3.44 -3.47
N LEU A 24 23.26 -4.06 -3.96
CA LEU A 24 23.18 -5.51 -4.02
C LEU A 24 24.27 -6.09 -4.93
N GLN A 25 24.59 -5.40 -6.02
CA GLN A 25 25.64 -5.77 -6.93
C GLN A 25 27.03 -5.70 -6.25
N GLN A 26 27.32 -4.59 -5.59
CA GLN A 26 28.59 -4.44 -4.84
C GLN A 26 28.75 -5.51 -3.74
N TRP A 27 27.64 -5.92 -3.16
CA TRP A 27 27.65 -6.93 -2.13
C TRP A 27 27.96 -8.33 -2.68
N ALA A 28 27.37 -8.70 -3.80
CA ALA A 28 27.61 -9.97 -4.46
C ALA A 28 29.05 -10.08 -5.02
N ASP A 29 29.62 -8.98 -5.52
CA ASP A 29 30.99 -8.97 -6.08
C ASP A 29 32.07 -9.18 -5.03
N LYS A 30 31.81 -8.86 -3.76
CA LYS A 30 32.73 -9.07 -2.63
C LYS A 30 32.69 -10.46 -2.05
N GLY A 31 31.64 -11.23 -2.32
CA GLY A 31 31.38 -12.55 -1.75
C GLY A 31 31.69 -13.68 -2.70
N LYS A 32 32.94 -13.79 -3.19
CA LYS A 32 33.32 -14.94 -4.05
C LYS A 32 33.24 -16.29 -3.37
N ASP A 33 33.18 -16.33 -2.04
CA ASP A 33 33.20 -17.56 -1.24
C ASP A 33 31.92 -17.79 -0.41
N SER A 34 30.78 -17.81 -1.04
CA SER A 34 29.53 -18.43 -0.54
C SER A 34 29.03 -18.07 0.88
N VAL A 35 29.64 -17.17 1.62
CA VAL A 35 29.21 -16.77 2.94
C VAL A 35 28.76 -15.31 2.92
N TRP A 36 27.52 -15.08 3.36
CA TRP A 36 27.02 -13.74 3.64
C TRP A 36 27.94 -13.06 4.66
N VAL A 37 28.75 -12.15 4.22
CA VAL A 37 29.53 -11.28 5.11
C VAL A 37 28.73 -9.99 5.30
N ARG A 38 28.33 -9.73 6.52
CA ARG A 38 27.66 -8.49 6.91
C ARG A 38 28.47 -7.28 6.49
N ASN A 39 27.87 -6.38 5.71
CA ASN A 39 28.51 -5.16 5.24
C ASN A 39 27.73 -3.94 5.73
N GLN A 40 28.15 -3.39 6.88
CA GLN A 40 27.48 -2.25 7.52
C GLN A 40 27.30 -1.03 6.61
N SER A 41 28.22 -0.77 5.68
CA SER A 41 28.11 0.38 4.79
C SER A 41 26.99 0.19 3.76
N ILE A 42 26.81 -1.03 3.25
CA ILE A 42 25.74 -1.38 2.31
C ILE A 42 24.40 -1.43 3.06
N GLU A 43 24.36 -2.04 4.25
CA GLU A 43 23.17 -2.06 5.10
C GLU A 43 22.65 -0.64 5.36
N LYS A 44 23.50 0.27 5.79
CA LYS A 44 23.13 1.68 6.02
C LYS A 44 22.63 2.41 4.75
N ARG A 45 23.05 1.99 3.58
CA ARG A 45 22.56 2.55 2.32
C ARG A 45 21.17 2.00 1.99
N ILE A 46 20.96 0.71 2.17
CA ILE A 46 19.64 0.06 2.01
C ILE A 46 18.64 0.63 3.00
N ASP A 47 19.02 0.80 4.27
CA ASP A 47 18.17 1.42 5.30
C ASP A 47 17.74 2.84 4.92
N ARG A 48 18.61 3.64 4.32
CA ARG A 48 18.23 4.97 3.81
C ARG A 48 17.21 4.91 2.67
N GLU A 49 17.35 3.96 1.76
CA GLU A 49 16.39 3.78 0.68
C GLU A 49 15.03 3.23 1.21
N LEU A 50 15.04 2.45 2.29
CA LEU A 50 13.82 2.02 2.97
C LEU A 50 13.09 3.18 3.65
N VAL A 51 13.81 4.10 4.30
CA VAL A 51 13.23 5.34 4.85
C VAL A 51 12.61 6.18 3.74
N LYS A 52 13.26 6.28 2.59
CA LYS A 52 12.72 6.98 1.42
C LYS A 52 11.47 6.28 0.87
N LEU A 53 11.49 4.96 0.75
CA LEU A 53 10.31 4.17 0.37
C LEU A 53 9.13 4.48 1.29
N GLN A 54 9.35 4.49 2.61
CA GLN A 54 8.35 4.84 3.61
C GLN A 54 7.79 6.24 3.39
N SER A 55 8.67 7.24 3.21
CA SER A 55 8.28 8.63 2.99
C SER A 55 7.45 8.79 1.70
N ASP A 56 7.90 8.19 0.60
CA ASP A 56 7.21 8.25 -0.69
C ASP A 56 5.82 7.60 -0.62
N LEU A 57 5.71 6.44 0.03
CA LEU A 57 4.43 5.76 0.24
C LEU A 57 3.48 6.59 1.10
N LEU A 58 3.97 7.14 2.22
CA LEU A 58 3.14 7.95 3.11
C LEU A 58 2.62 9.20 2.40
N ALA A 59 3.47 9.91 1.68
CA ALA A 59 3.10 11.11 0.91
C ALA A 59 2.05 10.77 -0.16
N ASN A 60 2.27 9.71 -0.93
CA ASN A 60 1.36 9.29 -2.00
C ASN A 60 -0.02 8.87 -1.44
N ILE A 61 -0.06 8.02 -0.42
CA ILE A 61 -1.31 7.55 0.19
C ILE A 61 -2.08 8.73 0.81
N THR A 62 -1.38 9.65 1.49
CA THR A 62 -1.99 10.86 2.07
C THR A 62 -2.59 11.75 0.97
N GLN A 63 -1.90 11.92 -0.15
CA GLN A 63 -2.41 12.70 -1.28
C GLN A 63 -3.70 12.09 -1.84
N PHE A 64 -3.73 10.78 -2.09
CA PHE A 64 -4.94 10.11 -2.56
C PHE A 64 -6.09 10.15 -1.54
N GLN A 65 -5.79 10.09 -0.26
CA GLN A 65 -6.77 10.26 0.81
C GLN A 65 -7.45 11.65 0.73
N MET A 66 -6.65 12.71 0.59
CA MET A 66 -7.16 14.08 0.47
C MET A 66 -7.94 14.30 -0.82
N ASP A 67 -7.47 13.74 -1.92
CA ASP A 67 -8.15 13.84 -3.22
C ASP A 67 -9.50 13.09 -3.21
N ALA A 68 -9.58 11.98 -2.49
CA ALA A 68 -10.84 11.24 -2.31
C ALA A 68 -11.85 12.04 -1.49
N TRP A 69 -11.40 12.66 -0.40
CA TRP A 69 -12.23 13.57 0.40
C TRP A 69 -12.81 14.70 -0.45
N LYS A 70 -11.96 15.44 -1.13
CA LYS A 70 -12.37 16.55 -2.00
C LYS A 70 -13.37 16.13 -3.08
N ARG A 71 -13.19 14.94 -3.66
CA ARG A 71 -14.13 14.43 -4.67
C ARG A 71 -15.49 14.11 -4.08
N SER A 72 -15.54 13.61 -2.86
CA SER A 72 -16.79 13.39 -2.16
C SER A 72 -17.50 14.72 -1.89
N GLU A 73 -16.76 15.74 -1.43
CA GLU A 73 -17.30 17.08 -1.24
C GLU A 73 -17.89 17.65 -2.53
N LEU A 74 -17.13 17.62 -3.63
CA LEU A 74 -17.61 18.10 -4.93
C LEU A 74 -18.84 17.36 -5.45
N LYS A 75 -18.89 16.04 -5.26
CA LYS A 75 -20.08 15.24 -5.61
C LYS A 75 -21.30 15.68 -4.78
N ASN A 76 -21.10 15.92 -3.51
CA ASN A 76 -22.17 16.32 -2.61
C ASN A 76 -22.63 17.76 -2.89
N ASP A 77 -21.71 18.67 -3.24
CA ASP A 77 -22.05 20.02 -3.68
C ASP A 77 -22.89 20.01 -4.97
N ASP A 78 -22.52 19.20 -5.96
CA ASP A 78 -23.30 19.01 -7.18
C ASP A 78 -24.71 18.46 -6.89
N PHE A 79 -24.81 17.47 -6.00
CA PHE A 79 -26.09 16.92 -5.58
C PHE A 79 -26.96 17.98 -4.88
N ILE A 80 -26.39 18.72 -3.90
CA ILE A 80 -27.11 19.78 -3.18
C ILE A 80 -27.55 20.87 -4.16
N SER A 81 -26.67 21.30 -5.07
CA SER A 81 -26.98 22.32 -6.08
C SER A 81 -28.21 21.95 -6.90
N ARG A 82 -28.28 20.70 -7.38
CA ARG A 82 -29.43 20.19 -8.14
C ARG A 82 -30.69 20.09 -7.27
N TYR A 83 -30.54 19.68 -6.01
CA TYR A 83 -31.66 19.51 -5.09
C TYR A 83 -32.33 20.84 -4.76
N ILE A 84 -31.55 21.92 -4.61
CA ILE A 84 -32.07 23.25 -4.29
C ILE A 84 -32.39 24.12 -5.52
N GLU A 85 -32.21 23.58 -6.71
CA GLU A 85 -32.49 24.32 -7.96
C GLU A 85 -33.96 24.71 -8.02
N GLY A 86 -34.19 25.99 -8.25
CA GLY A 86 -35.55 26.55 -8.28
C GLY A 86 -36.21 26.83 -6.92
N LEU A 87 -35.53 26.48 -5.79
CA LEU A 87 -36.04 26.77 -4.46
C LEU A 87 -35.61 28.16 -3.99
N ALA A 88 -36.57 28.94 -3.44
CA ALA A 88 -36.30 30.22 -2.82
C ALA A 88 -35.66 30.04 -1.42
N ILE A 89 -34.34 29.82 -1.39
CA ILE A 89 -33.58 29.61 -0.16
C ILE A 89 -32.79 30.86 0.16
N ASN A 90 -32.80 31.31 1.44
CA ASN A 90 -32.03 32.49 1.84
C ASN A 90 -30.51 32.17 1.81
N THR A 91 -29.69 33.20 1.71
CA THR A 91 -28.24 33.09 1.54
C THR A 91 -27.58 32.38 2.71
N ALA A 92 -27.99 32.62 3.95
CA ALA A 92 -27.39 32.02 5.13
C ALA A 92 -27.62 30.48 5.18
N ILE A 93 -28.82 30.04 4.82
CA ILE A 93 -29.12 28.62 4.69
C ILE A 93 -28.29 28.00 3.57
N LYS A 94 -28.21 28.68 2.41
CA LYS A 94 -27.42 28.20 1.27
C LYS A 94 -25.94 28.07 1.62
N GLU A 95 -25.34 29.00 2.31
CA GLU A 95 -23.94 28.90 2.79
C GLU A 95 -23.75 27.72 3.73
N GLY A 96 -24.68 27.46 4.64
CA GLY A 96 -24.66 26.29 5.53
C GLY A 96 -24.70 24.96 4.77
N LEU A 97 -25.51 24.88 3.70
CA LEU A 97 -25.61 23.68 2.87
C LEU A 97 -24.29 23.32 2.16
N PHE A 98 -23.46 24.29 1.84
CA PHE A 98 -22.16 24.12 1.18
C PHE A 98 -20.95 24.18 2.14
N ALA A 99 -21.18 24.24 3.45
CA ALA A 99 -20.10 24.26 4.41
C ALA A 99 -19.32 22.93 4.43
N HIS A 100 -17.99 23.02 4.40
CA HIS A 100 -17.10 21.85 4.42
C HIS A 100 -16.47 21.67 5.81
N ASN A 101 -16.38 20.43 6.30
CA ASN A 101 -15.79 20.12 7.60
C ASN A 101 -14.27 19.90 7.50
N ALA A 102 -13.50 20.99 7.42
CA ALA A 102 -12.04 20.93 7.36
C ALA A 102 -11.40 20.26 8.60
N LYS A 103 -12.04 20.35 9.78
CA LYS A 103 -11.54 19.69 11.01
C LYS A 103 -11.64 18.19 10.89
N ALA A 104 -12.75 17.65 10.39
CA ALA A 104 -12.92 16.22 10.16
C ALA A 104 -11.91 15.68 9.15
N MET A 105 -11.64 16.42 8.08
CA MET A 105 -10.60 16.08 7.11
C MET A 105 -9.21 15.98 7.76
N LEU A 106 -8.86 16.94 8.63
CA LEU A 106 -7.59 16.92 9.35
C LEU A 106 -7.49 15.77 10.36
N GLN A 107 -8.58 15.44 11.04
CA GLN A 107 -8.65 14.27 11.92
C GLN A 107 -8.47 12.97 11.13
N LEU A 108 -9.12 12.83 10.01
CA LEU A 108 -8.96 11.67 9.14
C LEU A 108 -7.52 11.53 8.63
N LYS A 109 -6.83 12.63 8.33
CA LYS A 109 -5.42 12.63 7.93
C LYS A 109 -4.50 12.05 9.00
N LYS A 110 -4.83 12.25 10.28
CA LYS A 110 -4.12 11.63 11.41
C LYS A 110 -4.48 10.15 11.59
N GLY A 111 -5.48 9.68 10.88
CA GLY A 111 -6.22 8.43 10.84
C GLY A 111 -5.61 7.26 11.58
N MET A 112 -6.19 6.91 12.72
CA MET A 112 -5.94 5.64 13.37
C MET A 112 -6.86 4.56 12.81
N ASP A 113 -6.34 3.35 12.67
CA ASP A 113 -7.20 2.18 12.43
C ASP A 113 -7.90 1.76 13.74
N ILE A 114 -8.77 0.75 13.66
CA ILE A 114 -9.47 0.18 14.84
C ILE A 114 -8.52 -0.37 15.93
N ARG A 115 -7.23 -0.53 15.63
CA ARG A 115 -6.19 -0.95 16.59
C ARG A 115 -5.37 0.22 17.11
N GLY A 116 -5.70 1.45 16.75
CA GLY A 116 -4.99 2.66 17.16
C GLY A 116 -3.70 2.95 16.38
N ASN A 117 -3.40 2.21 15.30
CA ASN A 117 -2.21 2.46 14.50
C ASN A 117 -2.45 3.64 13.56
N ALA A 118 -1.56 4.62 13.58
CA ALA A 118 -1.57 5.72 12.62
C ALA A 118 -1.22 5.23 11.19
N LEU A 119 -1.54 6.03 10.18
CA LEU A 119 -1.18 5.70 8.81
C LEU A 119 0.34 5.53 8.65
N SER A 120 1.14 6.37 9.34
CA SER A 120 2.60 6.26 9.38
C SER A 120 3.09 4.90 9.87
N ASP A 121 2.49 4.35 10.93
CA ASP A 121 2.87 3.06 11.50
C ASP A 121 2.55 1.92 10.52
N ARG A 122 1.43 2.01 9.83
CA ARG A 122 1.03 1.03 8.81
C ARG A 122 1.94 1.06 7.59
N VAL A 123 2.38 2.24 7.17
CA VAL A 123 3.37 2.41 6.09
C VAL A 123 4.74 1.93 6.55
N TRP A 124 5.13 2.22 7.79
CA TRP A 124 6.37 1.71 8.38
C TRP A 124 6.40 0.17 8.36
N ASN A 125 5.33 -0.50 8.76
CA ASN A 125 5.21 -1.96 8.72
C ASN A 125 5.38 -2.52 7.29
N ILE A 126 4.96 -1.79 6.27
CA ILE A 126 5.17 -2.19 4.87
C ILE A 126 6.66 -2.09 4.49
N ALA A 127 7.36 -1.05 4.93
CA ALA A 127 8.78 -0.88 4.69
C ALA A 127 9.60 -1.96 5.42
N GLU A 128 9.26 -2.29 6.66
CA GLU A 128 9.87 -3.40 7.40
C GLU A 128 9.62 -4.76 6.72
N LEU A 129 8.43 -5.01 6.23
CA LEU A 129 8.13 -6.21 5.44
C LEU A 129 8.99 -6.27 4.17
N ALA A 130 9.21 -5.14 3.50
CA ALA A 130 10.09 -5.06 2.33
C ALA A 130 11.54 -5.36 2.72
N LYS A 131 12.00 -4.88 3.87
CA LYS A 131 13.33 -5.15 4.42
C LYS A 131 13.51 -6.65 4.73
N GLU A 132 12.59 -7.26 5.47
CA GLU A 132 12.63 -8.70 5.78
C GLU A 132 12.66 -9.56 4.52
N GLN A 133 11.84 -9.25 3.54
CA GLN A 133 11.83 -9.96 2.26
C GLN A 133 13.13 -9.81 1.50
N LEU A 134 13.74 -8.63 1.55
CA LEU A 134 15.02 -8.35 0.93
C LEU A 134 16.16 -9.11 1.63
N GLU A 135 16.24 -9.05 2.96
CA GLU A 135 17.27 -9.74 3.75
C GLU A 135 17.22 -11.25 3.55
N TYR A 136 16.02 -11.82 3.64
CA TYR A 136 15.81 -13.22 3.36
C TYR A 136 16.28 -13.62 1.96
N TYR A 137 15.92 -12.80 0.98
CA TYR A 137 16.27 -13.05 -0.40
C TYR A 137 17.80 -12.99 -0.64
N LEU A 138 18.46 -12.00 -0.06
CA LEU A 138 19.90 -11.88 -0.14
C LEU A 138 20.60 -13.09 0.49
N ALA A 139 20.19 -13.51 1.68
CA ALA A 139 20.73 -14.70 2.34
C ALA A 139 20.58 -15.96 1.46
N SER A 140 19.41 -16.17 0.86
CA SER A 140 19.15 -17.27 -0.05
C SER A 140 19.98 -17.18 -1.34
N GLY A 141 20.18 -15.97 -1.87
CA GLY A 141 20.88 -15.71 -3.11
C GLY A 141 22.38 -15.96 -3.04
N VAL A 142 22.96 -15.55 -1.95
CA VAL A 142 24.39 -15.75 -1.68
C VAL A 142 24.69 -17.23 -1.47
N SER A 143 23.87 -17.96 -0.73
CA SER A 143 24.06 -19.38 -0.49
C SER A 143 24.00 -20.27 -1.75
N VAL A 144 23.41 -19.77 -2.85
CA VAL A 144 23.27 -20.48 -4.13
C VAL A 144 24.24 -19.98 -5.21
N GLY A 145 25.15 -19.05 -4.91
CA GLY A 145 26.18 -18.54 -5.83
C GLY A 145 25.62 -17.75 -7.02
N ARG A 146 24.49 -17.06 -6.88
CA ARG A 146 23.91 -16.25 -7.95
C ARG A 146 24.63 -14.93 -8.13
N ASN A 147 24.77 -14.49 -9.40
CA ASN A 147 25.32 -13.17 -9.67
C ASN A 147 24.34 -12.04 -9.34
N ALA A 148 24.86 -10.85 -9.12
CA ALA A 148 24.13 -9.68 -8.68
C ALA A 148 23.01 -9.21 -9.62
N GLY A 149 23.19 -9.35 -10.92
CA GLY A 149 22.17 -9.00 -11.90
C GLY A 149 20.96 -9.91 -11.83
N GLN A 150 21.16 -11.19 -11.53
CA GLN A 150 20.10 -12.14 -11.26
C GLN A 150 19.39 -11.81 -9.94
N ILE A 151 20.16 -11.48 -8.88
CA ILE A 151 19.63 -11.05 -7.60
C ILE A 151 18.74 -9.82 -7.75
N GLY A 152 19.17 -8.81 -8.47
CA GLY A 152 18.37 -7.59 -8.69
C GLY A 152 17.05 -7.84 -9.43
N ARG A 153 17.03 -8.71 -10.43
CA ARG A 153 15.79 -9.11 -11.13
C ARG A 153 14.83 -9.87 -10.21
N ASP A 154 15.38 -10.76 -9.42
CA ASP A 154 14.58 -11.61 -8.55
C ASP A 154 14.03 -10.82 -7.34
N VAL A 155 14.75 -9.83 -6.80
CA VAL A 155 14.25 -8.93 -5.75
C VAL A 155 12.99 -8.19 -6.23
N ARG A 156 12.97 -7.74 -7.48
CA ARG A 156 11.78 -7.13 -8.07
C ARG A 156 10.57 -8.05 -8.01
N GLN A 157 10.75 -9.32 -8.36
CA GLN A 157 9.68 -10.31 -8.28
C GLN A 157 9.30 -10.63 -6.84
N LEU A 158 10.28 -10.73 -5.95
CA LEU A 158 10.03 -11.03 -4.56
C LEU A 158 9.13 -9.99 -3.89
N LEU A 159 9.38 -8.71 -4.11
CA LEU A 159 8.59 -7.64 -3.50
C LEU A 159 7.20 -7.50 -4.12
N LYS A 160 7.05 -7.83 -5.41
CA LYS A 160 5.76 -7.73 -6.12
C LYS A 160 4.94 -9.00 -6.06
N GLU A 161 5.56 -10.13 -6.32
CA GLU A 161 4.91 -11.43 -6.46
C GLU A 161 5.66 -12.50 -5.70
N PRO A 162 5.56 -12.50 -4.36
CA PRO A 162 6.32 -13.39 -3.52
C PRO A 162 6.12 -14.87 -3.81
N ASP A 163 5.06 -15.29 -4.43
CA ASP A 163 4.78 -16.68 -4.79
C ASP A 163 5.46 -17.15 -6.08
N LYS A 164 5.82 -16.20 -6.94
CA LYS A 164 6.45 -16.49 -8.23
C LYS A 164 7.96 -16.64 -8.18
N ARG A 165 8.44 -16.96 -7.07
CA ARG A 165 9.83 -17.09 -6.91
C ARG A 165 10.26 -18.45 -6.62
N PHE A 166 11.03 -18.99 -7.10
CA PHE A 166 11.76 -19.28 -7.58
C PHE A 166 12.94 -19.77 -7.65
N ARG A 167 13.31 -20.15 -6.66
CA ARG A 167 14.46 -20.87 -6.56
C ARG A 167 14.17 -22.28 -6.58
N ARG A 168 14.29 -22.73 -7.83
CA ARG A 168 14.36 -24.13 -8.11
C ARG A 168 15.81 -24.49 -8.38
N VAL A 169 16.28 -25.52 -7.71
CA VAL A 169 17.56 -26.19 -7.99
C VAL A 169 17.25 -27.53 -8.64
N ARG A 170 18.18 -28.06 -9.41
CA ARG A 170 18.03 -29.42 -9.95
C ARG A 170 18.50 -30.42 -8.87
N ASP A 171 17.68 -31.42 -8.62
CA ASP A 171 18.07 -32.58 -7.80
C ASP A 171 19.03 -33.51 -8.55
N ALA A 172 19.46 -34.58 -7.90
CA ALA A 172 20.36 -35.58 -8.50
C ALA A 172 19.81 -36.20 -9.79
N ASN A 173 18.50 -36.19 -10.00
CA ASN A 173 17.81 -36.74 -11.17
C ASN A 173 17.53 -35.63 -12.24
N GLY A 174 18.05 -34.42 -12.07
CA GLY A 174 17.82 -33.31 -12.97
C GLY A 174 16.44 -32.63 -12.85
N LYS A 175 15.58 -33.05 -11.92
CA LYS A 175 14.26 -32.48 -11.67
C LYS A 175 14.38 -31.14 -10.94
N LEU A 176 13.61 -30.15 -11.36
CA LEU A 176 13.54 -28.86 -10.69
C LEU A 176 12.72 -28.95 -9.39
N ILE A 177 13.40 -28.77 -8.27
CA ILE A 177 12.82 -28.74 -6.92
C ILE A 177 13.05 -27.38 -6.26
N LEU A 178 12.26 -27.03 -5.24
CA LEU A 178 12.51 -25.82 -4.44
C LEU A 178 13.82 -25.99 -3.66
N SER A 179 14.64 -24.93 -3.64
CA SER A 179 15.81 -24.86 -2.77
C SER A 179 15.39 -24.94 -1.30
N GLN A 180 16.28 -25.46 -0.43
CA GLN A 180 15.97 -25.59 1.00
C GLN A 180 15.57 -24.27 1.66
N PRO A 181 16.23 -23.12 1.40
CA PRO A 181 15.77 -21.84 1.91
C PRO A 181 14.35 -21.49 1.45
N MET A 182 13.97 -21.82 0.21
CA MET A 182 12.63 -21.56 -0.29
C MET A 182 11.57 -22.49 0.29
N LYS A 183 11.92 -23.70 0.66
CA LYS A 183 11.00 -24.60 1.39
C LYS A 183 10.67 -24.07 2.78
N ASN A 184 11.63 -23.42 3.42
CA ASN A 184 11.49 -22.89 4.77
C ASN A 184 10.87 -21.47 4.81
N TYR A 185 10.70 -20.83 3.65
CA TYR A 185 10.13 -19.49 3.60
C TYR A 185 8.60 -19.54 3.63
N HIS A 186 8.02 -18.97 4.67
CA HIS A 186 6.59 -18.85 4.85
C HIS A 186 6.18 -17.37 4.87
N PRO A 187 5.98 -16.74 3.71
CA PRO A 187 5.40 -15.41 3.68
C PRO A 187 3.99 -15.45 4.26
N GLY A 188 3.52 -14.35 4.82
CA GLY A 188 2.12 -14.23 5.28
C GLY A 188 1.11 -14.67 4.22
N GLN A 189 -0.17 -14.70 4.56
CA GLN A 189 -1.22 -15.14 3.63
C GLN A 189 -1.80 -13.98 2.81
N GLY A 190 -2.32 -14.27 1.61
CA GLY A 190 -3.03 -13.34 0.75
C GLY A 190 -2.18 -12.12 0.35
N VAL A 191 -2.78 -10.94 0.35
CA VAL A 191 -2.12 -9.68 -0.05
C VAL A 191 -0.98 -9.25 0.88
N TYR A 192 -0.94 -9.77 2.08
CA TYR A 192 0.13 -9.48 3.06
C TYR A 192 1.46 -10.17 2.75
N ARG A 193 1.48 -11.10 1.81
CA ARG A 193 2.70 -11.79 1.37
C ARG A 193 3.70 -10.88 0.68
N SER A 194 3.25 -9.75 0.16
CA SER A 194 4.06 -8.82 -0.63
C SER A 194 3.95 -7.42 -0.07
N ALA A 195 5.08 -6.77 0.18
CA ALA A 195 5.11 -5.36 0.58
C ALA A 195 4.39 -4.48 -0.44
N SER A 196 4.59 -4.70 -1.74
CA SER A 196 3.94 -3.96 -2.82
C SER A 196 2.42 -4.18 -2.84
N MET A 197 1.96 -5.42 -2.72
CA MET A 197 0.51 -5.73 -2.68
C MET A 197 -0.15 -5.18 -1.42
N ASN A 198 0.54 -5.23 -0.27
CA ASN A 198 0.04 -4.64 0.96
C ASN A 198 -0.08 -3.11 0.86
N ALA A 199 0.89 -2.44 0.22
CA ALA A 199 0.83 -1.00 -0.05
C ALA A 199 -0.36 -0.65 -0.95
N LEU A 200 -0.60 -1.40 -2.02
CA LEU A 200 -1.75 -1.22 -2.90
C LEU A 200 -3.08 -1.39 -2.16
N ARG A 201 -3.19 -2.41 -1.34
CA ARG A 201 -4.38 -2.63 -0.50
C ARG A 201 -4.58 -1.50 0.51
N LEU A 202 -3.52 -1.11 1.21
CA LEU A 202 -3.58 -0.01 2.18
C LEU A 202 -4.06 1.27 1.51
N SER A 203 -3.44 1.63 0.39
CA SER A 203 -3.78 2.82 -0.38
C SER A 203 -5.26 2.83 -0.82
N SER A 204 -5.75 1.73 -1.39
CA SER A 204 -7.15 1.59 -1.79
C SER A 204 -8.11 1.68 -0.61
N THR A 205 -7.78 1.05 0.52
CA THR A 205 -8.61 1.08 1.74
C THR A 205 -8.71 2.50 2.28
N ILE A 206 -7.58 3.21 2.44
CA ILE A 206 -7.54 4.57 2.97
C ILE A 206 -8.30 5.55 2.06
N THR A 207 -8.15 5.42 0.74
CA THR A 207 -8.86 6.23 -0.24
C THR A 207 -10.39 6.03 -0.14
N ASN A 208 -10.84 4.79 -0.04
CA ASN A 208 -12.27 4.49 0.11
C ASN A 208 -12.83 4.97 1.46
N MET A 209 -12.08 4.82 2.54
CA MET A 209 -12.47 5.32 3.86
C MET A 209 -12.59 6.84 3.86
N ALA A 210 -11.64 7.55 3.22
CA ALA A 210 -11.67 8.99 3.12
C ALA A 210 -12.90 9.50 2.36
N TYR A 211 -13.22 8.86 1.24
CA TYR A 211 -14.40 9.21 0.45
C TYR A 211 -15.70 9.03 1.24
N ARG A 212 -15.84 7.88 1.92
CA ARG A 212 -17.03 7.58 2.72
C ARG A 212 -17.15 8.45 3.96
N ALA A 213 -16.03 8.76 4.62
CA ALA A 213 -16.02 9.64 5.76
C ALA A 213 -16.45 11.06 5.39
N ALA A 214 -16.00 11.58 4.24
CA ALA A 214 -16.45 12.86 3.73
C ALA A 214 -17.96 12.87 3.41
N ASP A 215 -18.48 11.80 2.81
CA ASP A 215 -19.91 11.64 2.58
C ASP A 215 -20.69 11.67 3.91
N TYR A 216 -20.26 10.85 4.88
CA TYR A 216 -20.90 10.78 6.18
C TYR A 216 -20.91 12.13 6.89
N GLU A 217 -19.77 12.80 6.98
CA GLU A 217 -19.63 14.13 7.61
C GLU A 217 -20.54 15.15 6.96
N ARG A 218 -20.63 15.13 5.62
CA ARG A 218 -21.49 16.05 4.86
C ARG A 218 -22.96 15.83 5.19
N TRP A 219 -23.44 14.60 5.08
CA TRP A 219 -24.85 14.29 5.29
C TRP A 219 -25.28 14.42 6.74
N ASN A 220 -24.37 14.07 7.67
CA ASN A 220 -24.64 14.21 9.12
C ASN A 220 -24.73 15.69 9.56
N SER A 221 -24.18 16.61 8.80
CA SER A 221 -24.27 18.05 9.09
C SER A 221 -25.52 18.74 8.51
N GLN A 222 -26.37 18.01 7.77
CA GLN A 222 -27.55 18.58 7.12
C GLN A 222 -28.83 18.22 7.86
N ASP A 223 -29.54 19.21 8.41
CA ASP A 223 -30.76 19.03 9.21
C ASP A 223 -31.92 18.36 8.43
N PHE A 224 -31.91 18.44 7.10
CA PHE A 224 -32.93 17.81 6.28
C PHE A 224 -32.66 16.33 5.98
N VAL A 225 -31.51 15.80 6.33
CA VAL A 225 -31.18 14.39 6.14
C VAL A 225 -31.64 13.60 7.35
N LEU A 226 -32.76 12.90 7.21
CA LEU A 226 -33.38 12.13 8.29
C LEU A 226 -32.69 10.79 8.55
N GLY A 227 -31.92 10.29 7.60
CA GLY A 227 -31.22 9.02 7.75
C GLY A 227 -30.43 8.63 6.50
N ILE A 228 -29.54 7.66 6.66
CA ILE A 228 -28.71 7.10 5.57
C ILE A 228 -29.02 5.61 5.47
N GLU A 229 -29.46 5.16 4.31
CA GLU A 229 -29.66 3.74 4.02
C GLU A 229 -28.36 3.12 3.49
N ILE A 230 -27.89 2.08 4.15
CA ILE A 230 -26.75 1.29 3.65
C ILE A 230 -27.29 0.19 2.76
N ARG A 231 -27.09 0.34 1.45
CA ARG A 231 -27.45 -0.70 0.47
C ARG A 231 -26.24 -1.60 0.21
N ARG A 232 -26.45 -2.89 0.25
CA ARG A 232 -25.48 -3.87 -0.18
C ARG A 232 -25.30 -3.78 -1.70
N SER A 233 -24.06 -3.96 -2.17
CA SER A 233 -23.86 -4.20 -3.59
C SER A 233 -24.33 -5.61 -3.94
N ASP A 234 -25.01 -5.74 -5.08
CA ASP A 234 -25.36 -7.04 -5.65
C ASP A 234 -24.06 -7.74 -6.09
N SER A 235 -23.41 -8.43 -5.16
CA SER A 235 -22.25 -9.23 -5.47
C SER A 235 -22.66 -10.69 -5.63
N ASN A 236 -22.15 -11.36 -6.67
CA ASN A 236 -22.41 -12.79 -6.92
C ASN A 236 -21.93 -13.72 -5.78
N ARG A 237 -21.27 -13.18 -4.75
CA ARG A 237 -20.75 -13.94 -3.61
C ARG A 237 -21.66 -13.92 -2.38
N GLY A 238 -22.76 -13.17 -2.42
CA GLY A 238 -23.62 -12.98 -1.26
C GLY A 238 -22.96 -12.25 -0.10
N PRO A 239 -23.68 -11.94 0.97
CA PRO A 239 -23.13 -11.38 2.20
C PRO A 239 -22.34 -12.45 2.97
N CYS A 240 -21.34 -12.03 3.74
CA CYS A 240 -20.71 -12.87 4.73
C CYS A 240 -21.61 -12.96 5.99
N ALA A 241 -21.41 -14.01 6.82
CA ALA A 241 -22.20 -14.24 8.05
C ALA A 241 -22.15 -13.06 9.07
N LEU A 242 -21.23 -12.11 8.92
CA LEU A 242 -21.16 -10.88 9.72
C LEU A 242 -21.96 -9.72 9.09
N CYS A 243 -22.39 -9.85 7.82
CA CYS A 243 -23.11 -8.83 7.08
C CYS A 243 -24.61 -9.18 6.89
N ASP A 244 -25.04 -10.35 7.33
CA ASP A 244 -26.43 -10.75 7.50
C ASP A 244 -26.93 -10.36 8.87
#